data_95e06bbf176db7e9c43c9de7ded49b38
#
_entry.id   95e06bbf176db7e9c43c9de7ded49b38
#
_cell.length_a   1.000
_cell.length_b   1.000
_cell.length_c   1.000
_cell.angle_alpha   90.00
_cell.angle_beta   90.00
_cell.angle_gamma   90.00
#
_symmetry.space_group_name_H-M   'P 1'
#
loop_
_entity.id
_entity.type
_entity.pdbx_description
1 polymer ?
#
loop_
_entity_poly.entity_id
_entity_poly.type
_entity_poly.pdbx_seq_one_letter_code
_entity_poly.pdbx_strand_id
1 'polypeptide(L)'
;MDELLLSKVRLGIVAELLNFDWVAFSELARSLDVSNGNLGAHVSKLLDAGYVEEEKSFVNRRPLTRYRLTKGGRDAFSAHVTQLQSLLKEAK
;
A
#
# COMPACT_ATOMS: atom_id res chain seq x y z
N MET A 1 -5.54 15.94 4.97
CA MET A 1 -5.29 14.49 4.99
C MET A 1 -4.84 14.01 3.63
N ASP A 2 -4.09 12.95 3.59
CA ASP A 2 -3.61 12.38 2.34
C ASP A 2 -4.74 11.64 1.62
N GLU A 3 -5.17 12.17 0.49
CA GLU A 3 -6.28 11.60 -0.27
C GLU A 3 -5.98 10.17 -0.76
N LEU A 4 -4.73 9.86 -1.06
CA LEU A 4 -4.35 8.50 -1.47
C LEU A 4 -4.65 7.48 -0.38
N LEU A 5 -4.49 7.87 0.88
CA LEU A 5 -4.66 6.99 2.02
C LEU A 5 -6.09 7.01 2.58
N LEU A 6 -7.01 7.76 1.97
CA LEU A 6 -8.43 7.71 2.32
C LEU A 6 -9.13 6.49 1.72
N SER A 7 -8.52 5.85 0.73
CA SER A 7 -9.03 4.60 0.17
C SER A 7 -8.74 3.45 1.14
N LYS A 8 -9.75 2.67 1.47
CA LYS A 8 -9.60 1.48 2.31
C LYS A 8 -8.57 0.51 1.72
N VAL A 9 -8.60 0.30 0.41
CA VAL A 9 -7.69 -0.62 -0.25
C VAL A 9 -6.26 -0.10 -0.20
N ARG A 10 -6.04 1.17 -0.57
CA ARG A 10 -4.69 1.75 -0.56
C ARG A 10 -4.11 1.83 0.84
N LEU A 11 -4.93 2.20 1.83
CA LEU A 11 -4.49 2.20 3.22
C LEU A 11 -4.11 0.77 3.66
N GLY A 12 -4.89 -0.22 3.27
CA GLY A 12 -4.61 -1.62 3.55
C GLY A 12 -3.31 -2.11 2.93
N ILE A 13 -3.03 -1.70 1.69
CA ILE A 13 -1.76 -2.02 1.01
C ILE A 13 -0.58 -1.48 1.82
N VAL A 14 -0.63 -0.21 2.16
CA VAL A 14 0.46 0.44 2.91
C VAL A 14 0.64 -0.21 4.28
N ALA A 15 -0.45 -0.49 4.98
CA ALA A 15 -0.41 -1.14 6.29
C ALA A 15 0.24 -2.51 6.22
N GLU A 16 -0.08 -3.31 5.19
CA GLU A 16 0.53 -4.62 5.01
C GLU A 16 2.03 -4.49 4.73
N LEU A 17 2.42 -3.55 3.87
CA LEU A 17 3.83 -3.34 3.52
C LEU A 17 4.65 -2.73 4.66
N LEU A 18 4.02 -2.20 5.70
CA LEU A 18 4.70 -1.79 6.92
C LEU A 18 5.21 -2.99 7.72
N ASN A 19 4.49 -4.10 7.64
CA ASN A 19 4.78 -5.29 8.43
C ASN A 19 5.67 -6.29 7.72
N PHE A 20 5.74 -6.22 6.38
CA PHE A 20 6.49 -7.16 5.56
C PHE A 20 7.33 -6.39 4.55
N ASP A 21 8.54 -6.85 4.28
CA ASP A 21 9.43 -6.16 3.34
C ASP A 21 8.85 -6.24 1.92
N TRP A 22 9.14 -7.29 1.19
CA TRP A 22 8.58 -7.48 -0.15
C TRP A 22 7.35 -8.37 -0.09
N VAL A 23 6.24 -7.92 -0.70
CA VAL A 23 5.00 -8.68 -0.74
C VAL A 23 4.55 -8.83 -2.19
N ALA A 24 4.25 -10.07 -2.58
CA ALA A 24 3.80 -10.36 -3.94
C ALA A 24 2.42 -9.77 -4.22
N PHE A 25 2.19 -9.38 -5.48
CA PHE A 25 0.91 -8.86 -5.94
C PHE A 25 -0.25 -9.81 -5.58
N SER A 26 -0.06 -11.11 -5.82
CA SER A 26 -1.09 -12.11 -5.53
C SER A 26 -1.39 -12.22 -4.04
N GLU A 27 -0.40 -12.02 -3.19
CA GLU A 27 -0.60 -12.04 -1.73
C GLU A 27 -1.40 -10.83 -1.26
N LEU A 28 -1.11 -9.65 -1.82
CA LEU A 28 -1.88 -8.45 -1.52
C LEU A 28 -3.35 -8.60 -1.94
N ALA A 29 -3.58 -9.13 -3.15
CA ALA A 29 -4.94 -9.32 -3.65
C ALA A 29 -5.74 -10.26 -2.74
N ARG A 30 -5.12 -11.35 -2.31
CA ARG A 30 -5.75 -12.32 -1.42
C ARG A 30 -6.00 -11.75 -0.02
N SER A 31 -4.99 -11.11 0.54
CA SER A 31 -5.06 -10.53 1.89
C SER A 31 -6.13 -9.44 2.00
N LEU A 32 -6.26 -8.62 0.97
CA LEU A 32 -7.21 -7.51 0.93
C LEU A 32 -8.57 -7.91 0.33
N ASP A 33 -8.67 -9.13 -0.17
CA ASP A 33 -9.89 -9.65 -0.80
C ASP A 33 -10.38 -8.73 -1.93
N VAL A 34 -9.49 -8.41 -2.86
CA VAL A 34 -9.80 -7.57 -4.01
C VAL A 34 -9.40 -8.28 -5.30
N SER A 35 -10.04 -7.91 -6.40
CA SER A 35 -9.69 -8.44 -7.71
C SER A 35 -8.32 -7.92 -8.16
N ASN A 36 -7.67 -8.64 -9.06
CA ASN A 36 -6.38 -8.22 -9.61
C ASN A 36 -6.49 -6.86 -10.32
N GLY A 37 -7.59 -6.64 -11.04
CA GLY A 37 -7.80 -5.36 -11.72
C GLY A 37 -7.94 -4.19 -10.74
N ASN A 38 -8.71 -4.38 -9.68
CA ASN A 38 -8.87 -3.37 -8.63
C ASN A 38 -7.54 -3.08 -7.93
N LEU A 39 -6.84 -4.14 -7.56
CA LEU A 39 -5.55 -3.98 -6.89
C LEU A 39 -4.55 -3.23 -7.78
N GLY A 40 -4.47 -3.62 -9.07
CA GLY A 40 -3.57 -2.97 -10.01
C GLY A 40 -3.81 -1.47 -10.14
N ALA A 41 -5.08 -1.05 -10.17
CA ALA A 41 -5.42 0.36 -10.24
C ALA A 41 -4.97 1.13 -8.99
N HIS A 42 -5.14 0.55 -7.82
CA HIS A 42 -4.73 1.18 -6.57
C HIS A 42 -3.20 1.21 -6.41
N VAL A 43 -2.53 0.12 -6.76
CA VAL A 43 -1.07 0.02 -6.71
C VAL A 43 -0.44 1.06 -7.65
N SER A 44 -1.02 1.23 -8.84
CA SER A 44 -0.52 2.21 -9.80
C SER A 44 -0.49 3.62 -9.22
N LYS A 45 -1.52 4.01 -8.49
CA LYS A 45 -1.57 5.32 -7.84
C LYS A 45 -0.49 5.47 -6.76
N LEU A 46 -0.23 4.40 -6.02
CA LEU A 46 0.81 4.42 -4.99
C LEU A 46 2.21 4.48 -5.61
N LEU A 47 2.43 3.79 -6.73
CA LEU A 47 3.68 3.87 -7.49
C LEU A 47 3.92 5.28 -8.01
N ASP A 48 2.90 5.89 -8.60
CA ASP A 48 2.99 7.24 -9.16
C ASP A 48 3.33 8.27 -8.08
N ALA A 49 2.83 8.06 -6.87
CA ALA A 49 3.11 8.95 -5.74
C ALA A 49 4.46 8.67 -5.07
N GLY A 50 5.14 7.60 -5.46
CA GLY A 50 6.42 7.23 -4.85
C GLY A 50 6.29 6.60 -3.47
N TYR A 51 5.12 6.08 -3.13
CA TYR A 51 4.87 5.46 -1.82
C TYR A 51 5.31 4.01 -1.77
N VAL A 52 5.33 3.34 -2.90
CA VAL A 52 5.78 1.95 -3.01
C VAL A 52 6.75 1.83 -4.18
N GLU A 53 7.59 0.80 -4.14
CA GLU A 53 8.42 0.42 -5.26
C GLU A 53 8.09 -0.99 -5.69
N GLU A 54 8.35 -1.29 -6.95
CA GLU A 54 7.96 -2.53 -7.61
C GLU A 54 9.19 -3.26 -8.09
N GLU A 55 9.19 -4.59 -7.93
CA GLU A 55 10.21 -5.45 -8.48
C GLU A 55 9.54 -6.54 -9.31
N LYS A 56 9.97 -6.70 -10.56
CA LYS A 56 9.50 -7.75 -11.44
C LYS A 56 10.63 -8.74 -11.69
N SER A 57 10.32 -10.02 -11.51
CA SER A 57 11.30 -11.10 -11.67
C SER A 57 10.61 -12.35 -12.18
N PHE A 58 11.40 -13.42 -12.34
CA PHE A 58 10.89 -14.74 -12.68
C PHE A 58 11.35 -15.73 -11.63
N VAL A 59 10.43 -16.54 -11.16
CA VAL A 59 10.73 -17.63 -10.24
C VAL A 59 10.14 -18.90 -10.85
N ASN A 60 10.99 -19.90 -11.08
CA ASN A 60 10.59 -21.14 -11.73
C ASN A 60 9.87 -20.88 -13.05
N ARG A 61 10.41 -19.95 -13.87
CA ARG A 61 9.88 -19.55 -15.18
C ARG A 61 8.51 -18.86 -15.12
N ARG A 62 8.05 -18.45 -13.94
CA ARG A 62 6.80 -17.71 -13.78
C ARG A 62 7.11 -16.27 -13.39
N PRO A 63 6.38 -15.29 -13.96
CA PRO A 63 6.58 -13.91 -13.55
C PRO A 63 6.12 -13.71 -12.11
N LEU A 64 6.92 -12.93 -11.37
CA LEU A 64 6.61 -12.56 -9.99
C LEU A 64 6.75 -11.05 -9.88
N THR A 65 5.69 -10.38 -9.43
CA THR A 65 5.72 -8.94 -9.15
C THR A 65 5.55 -8.76 -7.66
N ARG A 66 6.46 -7.99 -7.05
CA ARG A 66 6.46 -7.71 -5.62
C ARG A 66 6.53 -6.22 -5.38
N TYR A 67 6.06 -5.80 -4.20
CA TYR A 67 6.04 -4.41 -3.79
C TYR A 67 6.64 -4.24 -2.41
N ARG A 68 7.24 -3.09 -2.19
CA ARG A 68 7.81 -2.70 -0.91
C ARG A 68 7.50 -1.23 -0.66
N LEU A 69 7.28 -0.88 0.61
CA LEU A 69 7.04 0.50 1.01
C LEU A 69 8.34 1.30 0.90
N THR A 70 8.25 2.52 0.38
CA THR A 70 9.38 3.44 0.35
C THR A 70 9.42 4.25 1.65
N LYS A 71 10.51 5.00 1.86
CA LYS A 71 10.57 5.96 2.96
C LYS A 71 9.45 6.99 2.84
N GLY A 72 9.18 7.48 1.62
CA GLY A 72 8.08 8.42 1.37
C GLY A 72 6.72 7.86 1.75
N GLY A 73 6.47 6.59 1.42
CA GLY A 73 5.23 5.92 1.80
C GLY A 73 5.10 5.74 3.30
N ARG A 74 6.19 5.38 3.96
CA ARG A 74 6.24 5.23 5.42
C ARG A 74 5.95 6.56 6.12
N ASP A 75 6.58 7.63 5.66
CA ASP A 75 6.39 8.97 6.23
C ASP A 75 4.95 9.46 6.01
N ALA A 76 4.40 9.22 4.81
CA ALA A 76 3.03 9.59 4.50
C ALA A 76 2.02 8.86 5.39
N PHE A 77 2.24 7.56 5.62
CA PHE A 77 1.39 6.78 6.51
C PHE A 77 1.44 7.32 7.95
N SER A 78 2.64 7.59 8.44
CA SER A 78 2.84 8.12 9.80
C SER A 78 2.10 9.45 9.97
N ALA A 79 2.24 10.36 9.01
CA ALA A 79 1.55 11.65 9.04
C ALA A 79 0.02 11.46 9.00
N HIS A 80 -0.46 10.53 8.18
CA HIS A 80 -1.89 10.24 8.06
C HIS A 80 -2.47 9.73 9.38
N VAL A 81 -1.78 8.81 10.04
CA VAL A 81 -2.19 8.27 11.35
C VAL A 81 -2.26 9.39 12.39
N THR A 82 -1.25 10.26 12.42
CA THR A 82 -1.23 11.40 13.34
C THR A 82 -2.44 12.31 13.13
N GLN A 83 -2.79 12.59 11.89
CA GLN A 83 -3.97 13.41 11.56
C GLN A 83 -5.26 12.75 12.00
N LEU A 84 -5.39 11.43 11.80
CA LEU A 84 -6.56 10.68 12.27
C LEU A 84 -6.68 10.72 13.79
N GLN A 85 -5.57 10.56 14.49
CA GLN A 85 -5.55 10.64 15.95
C GLN A 85 -5.99 12.01 16.45
N SER A 86 -5.55 13.07 15.78
CA SER A 86 -5.98 14.44 16.12
C SER A 86 -7.48 14.61 15.97
N LEU A 87 -8.05 14.10 14.88
CA LEU A 87 -9.51 14.17 14.66
C LEU A 87 -10.26 13.41 15.74
N LEU A 88 -9.77 12.26 16.15
CA LEU A 88 -10.41 11.46 17.21
C LEU A 88 -10.39 12.17 18.55
N LYS A 89 -9.32 12.92 18.85
CA LYS A 89 -9.26 13.73 20.08
C LYS A 89 -10.27 14.87 20.06
N GLU A 90 -10.45 15.52 18.92
CA GLU A 90 -11.38 16.63 18.78
C GLU A 90 -12.84 16.18 18.83
N ALA A 91 -13.10 14.94 18.50
CA ALA A 91 -14.45 14.39 18.46
C ALA A 91 -15.05 14.10 19.84
N LYS A 92 -14.29 14.28 20.90
CA LYS A 92 -14.75 14.03 22.27
C LYS A 92 -15.58 15.16 22.83
#